data_989b03d8ac07965253cffe197b8edf8f
#
_entry.id   989b03d8ac07965253cffe197b8edf8f
#
_cell.length_a   1.000
_cell.length_b   1.000
_cell.length_c   1.000
_cell.angle_alpha   90.00
_cell.angle_beta   90.00
_cell.angle_gamma   90.00
#
_symmetry.space_group_name_H-M   'P 1'
#
loop_
_entity.id
_entity.type
_entity.pdbx_description
1 polymer ?
#
loop_
_entity_poly.entity_id
_entity_poly.type
_entity_poly.pdbx_seq_one_letter_code
_entity_poly.pdbx_strand_id
1 'polypeptide(L)'
;MESYDLAIIGTGSGNSLLDDRYARKRVAICEQGTFGGTCLNVGCIPTKMFVYAAEVAETIRSAARYGIDAHIDRVRWDDIVSRVFGRIDPIAIGGEDYRRAQPNVDVYDTHTRFAAVQDDGRYLLRTDDGEEFTAEQVVIAAGARAEVPPAILDCGVRYYTSDDIMRIPQLPKHLVIVGGGFVACEFAHIFSALGVRITMVIRGGALLRHLDDTLSRRFTRIAASKWEVRSHRNILGSHENRSGIVLELDDGSDLQADAVLVATGRRSNADRLDADTAGIAMDDRRIVVDEYQRTSARNVFALGDVSSPYELKHVANHEARVVQRNLLCGWDDTKAMVATDHRYVPAAVFTDPQIAYVGLTENEAVAKGFDVSCKIQHYADVAYGWATEDTVGIVKLISDSKTGQLLGAHIMGHQASSIIQPLIQAMTFGLTVHEMARGQYWIHPALPEVIENALLGLSD
;
A
#
# COMPACT_ATOMS: atom_id res chain seq x y z
N MET A 1 7.32 35.51 -15.62
CA MET A 1 7.50 34.12 -15.16
C MET A 1 7.50 34.14 -13.64
N GLU A 2 6.63 33.38 -13.02
CA GLU A 2 6.55 33.26 -11.57
C GLU A 2 7.78 32.53 -11.01
N SER A 3 8.16 32.87 -9.77
CA SER A 3 9.34 32.31 -9.13
C SER A 3 9.03 31.92 -7.68
N TYR A 4 9.38 30.71 -7.30
CA TYR A 4 9.06 30.11 -6.01
C TYR A 4 10.32 29.69 -5.25
N ASP A 5 10.25 29.73 -3.93
CA ASP A 5 11.30 29.17 -3.07
C ASP A 5 11.23 27.64 -3.07
N LEU A 6 10.02 27.08 -3.20
CA LEU A 6 9.76 25.65 -3.17
C LEU A 6 8.65 25.27 -4.16
N ALA A 7 8.87 24.22 -4.95
CA ALA A 7 7.83 23.52 -5.71
C ALA A 7 7.62 22.11 -5.14
N ILE A 8 6.37 21.69 -5.03
CA ILE A 8 5.97 20.34 -4.58
C ILE A 8 5.15 19.70 -5.70
N ILE A 9 5.65 18.61 -6.28
CA ILE A 9 4.96 17.86 -7.34
C ILE A 9 4.25 16.66 -6.72
N GLY A 10 2.94 16.75 -6.60
CA GLY A 10 2.06 15.73 -6.01
C GLY A 10 1.58 16.06 -4.60
N THR A 11 0.28 15.85 -4.34
CA THR A 11 -0.40 16.22 -3.09
C THR A 11 -0.71 15.05 -2.16
N GLY A 12 -0.15 13.89 -2.40
CA GLY A 12 -0.24 12.73 -1.51
C GLY A 12 0.42 13.01 -0.14
N SER A 13 1.60 12.45 0.11
CA SER A 13 2.40 12.79 1.29
C SER A 13 3.11 14.14 1.14
N GLY A 14 3.30 14.63 -0.11
CA GLY A 14 3.86 15.96 -0.37
C GLY A 14 3.06 17.10 0.24
N ASN A 15 1.72 16.98 0.32
CA ASN A 15 0.89 18.01 0.95
C ASN A 15 1.14 18.20 2.46
N SER A 16 1.73 17.23 3.13
CA SER A 16 2.04 17.30 4.57
C SER A 16 3.36 18.01 4.91
N LEU A 17 4.10 18.49 3.91
CA LEU A 17 5.39 19.16 4.11
C LEU A 17 5.28 20.55 4.70
N LEU A 18 4.20 21.28 4.37
CA LEU A 18 4.06 22.68 4.73
C LEU A 18 3.45 22.86 6.12
N ASP A 19 4.18 23.59 6.96
CA ASP A 19 3.74 24.10 8.27
C ASP A 19 4.20 25.57 8.46
N ASP A 20 4.06 26.11 9.68
CA ASP A 20 4.36 27.51 9.99
C ASP A 20 5.81 27.92 9.65
N ARG A 21 6.75 26.97 9.59
CA ARG A 21 8.14 27.23 9.20
C ARG A 21 8.29 27.66 7.73
N TYR A 22 7.30 27.35 6.92
CA TYR A 22 7.24 27.68 5.48
C TYR A 22 6.40 28.93 5.18
N ALA A 23 5.80 29.58 6.17
CA ALA A 23 4.89 30.71 5.99
C ALA A 23 5.50 31.92 5.25
N ARG A 24 6.84 32.04 5.24
CA ARG A 24 7.56 33.12 4.52
C ARG A 24 8.07 32.70 3.13
N LYS A 25 7.91 31.43 2.76
CA LYS A 25 8.35 30.92 1.46
C LYS A 25 7.20 31.00 0.46
N ARG A 26 7.50 31.41 -0.77
CA ARG A 26 6.56 31.24 -1.88
C ARG A 26 6.61 29.79 -2.34
N VAL A 27 5.46 29.15 -2.39
CA VAL A 27 5.35 27.71 -2.68
C VAL A 27 4.43 27.47 -3.87
N ALA A 28 4.88 26.69 -4.85
CA ALA A 28 4.04 26.09 -5.88
C ALA A 28 3.67 24.64 -5.48
N ILE A 29 2.40 24.29 -5.52
CA ILE A 29 1.91 22.92 -5.38
C ILE A 29 1.31 22.48 -6.71
N CYS A 30 1.79 21.36 -7.26
CA CYS A 30 1.33 20.83 -8.53
C CYS A 30 0.62 19.48 -8.32
N GLU A 31 -0.63 19.36 -8.80
CA GLU A 31 -1.41 18.12 -8.75
C GLU A 31 -2.18 17.93 -10.06
N GLN A 32 -1.97 16.80 -10.74
CA GLN A 32 -2.65 16.51 -12.00
C GLN A 32 -4.04 15.87 -11.83
N GLY A 33 -4.34 15.41 -10.63
CA GLY A 33 -5.58 14.67 -10.33
C GLY A 33 -6.30 15.23 -9.12
N THR A 34 -6.99 14.36 -8.40
CA THR A 34 -7.71 14.74 -7.18
C THR A 34 -6.73 15.00 -6.04
N PHE A 35 -6.85 16.17 -5.42
CA PHE A 35 -6.01 16.60 -4.30
C PHE A 35 -6.02 15.60 -3.13
N GLY A 36 -4.85 15.33 -2.52
CA GLY A 36 -4.70 14.37 -1.43
C GLY A 36 -4.08 13.01 -1.84
N GLY A 37 -3.91 12.77 -3.15
CA GLY A 37 -3.22 11.62 -3.72
C GLY A 37 -3.95 10.28 -3.57
N THR A 38 -3.29 9.21 -4.01
CA THR A 38 -3.85 7.85 -4.13
C THR A 38 -4.45 7.33 -2.82
N CYS A 39 -3.74 7.45 -1.70
CA CYS A 39 -4.18 6.85 -0.43
C CYS A 39 -5.53 7.40 0.06
N LEU A 40 -5.75 8.72 -0.06
CA LEU A 40 -7.01 9.35 0.34
C LEU A 40 -8.14 8.99 -0.63
N ASN A 41 -7.90 9.12 -1.94
CA ASN A 41 -8.97 9.16 -2.93
C ASN A 41 -9.35 7.79 -3.50
N VAL A 42 -8.35 6.93 -3.76
CA VAL A 42 -8.51 5.67 -4.52
C VAL A 42 -7.68 4.50 -3.96
N GLY A 43 -7.12 4.63 -2.75
CA GLY A 43 -6.23 3.63 -2.15
C GLY A 43 -6.65 3.25 -0.74
N CYS A 44 -5.72 3.41 0.21
CA CYS A 44 -5.81 2.87 1.58
C CYS A 44 -7.11 3.18 2.31
N ILE A 45 -7.55 4.46 2.28
CA ILE A 45 -8.69 4.91 3.08
C ILE A 45 -10.01 4.36 2.53
N PRO A 46 -10.38 4.59 1.24
CA PRO A 46 -11.60 4.00 0.72
C PRO A 46 -11.58 2.48 0.76
N THR A 47 -10.47 1.83 0.38
CA THR A 47 -10.37 0.36 0.42
C THR A 47 -10.66 -0.16 1.82
N LYS A 48 -10.09 0.44 2.89
CA LYS A 48 -10.39 0.00 4.28
C LYS A 48 -11.86 0.20 4.66
N MET A 49 -12.50 1.25 4.16
CA MET A 49 -13.94 1.47 4.40
C MET A 49 -14.81 0.41 3.69
N PHE A 50 -14.41 -0.06 2.50
CA PHE A 50 -15.06 -1.18 1.80
C PHE A 50 -14.75 -2.52 2.47
N VAL A 51 -13.52 -2.76 2.92
CA VAL A 51 -13.13 -3.93 3.71
C VAL A 51 -14.01 -4.05 4.96
N TYR A 52 -14.28 -2.96 5.66
CA TYR A 52 -15.15 -3.01 6.84
C TYR A 52 -16.59 -3.40 6.50
N ALA A 53 -17.13 -2.99 5.35
CA ALA A 53 -18.42 -3.47 4.87
C ALA A 53 -18.39 -4.98 4.54
N ALA A 54 -17.27 -5.46 3.99
CA ALA A 54 -17.04 -6.88 3.75
C ALA A 54 -16.96 -7.69 5.08
N GLU A 55 -16.24 -7.17 6.08
CA GLU A 55 -16.14 -7.77 7.43
C GLU A 55 -17.53 -7.91 8.08
N VAL A 56 -18.41 -6.91 7.94
CA VAL A 56 -19.79 -6.98 8.42
C VAL A 56 -20.55 -8.10 7.70
N ALA A 57 -20.42 -8.20 6.37
CA ALA A 57 -21.10 -9.24 5.60
C ALA A 57 -20.62 -10.66 5.97
N GLU A 58 -19.31 -10.83 6.16
CA GLU A 58 -18.74 -12.12 6.61
C GLU A 58 -19.16 -12.47 8.04
N THR A 59 -19.24 -11.50 8.94
CA THR A 59 -19.75 -11.70 10.30
C THR A 59 -21.19 -12.24 10.29
N ILE A 60 -22.07 -11.67 9.45
CA ILE A 60 -23.44 -12.15 9.30
C ILE A 60 -23.47 -13.59 8.78
N ARG A 61 -22.67 -13.93 7.75
CA ARG A 61 -22.62 -15.28 7.19
C ARG A 61 -22.08 -16.32 8.16
N SER A 62 -21.16 -15.92 9.03
CA SER A 62 -20.54 -16.82 10.02
C SER A 62 -21.30 -16.90 11.35
N ALA A 63 -22.36 -16.12 11.55
CA ALA A 63 -23.08 -15.99 12.83
C ALA A 63 -23.65 -17.32 13.35
N ALA A 64 -24.06 -18.21 12.45
CA ALA A 64 -24.62 -19.51 12.81
C ALA A 64 -23.65 -20.39 13.62
N ARG A 65 -22.32 -20.23 13.45
CA ARG A 65 -21.33 -20.96 14.28
C ARG A 65 -21.38 -20.57 15.77
N TYR A 66 -21.95 -19.40 16.06
CA TYR A 66 -22.13 -18.88 17.43
C TYR A 66 -23.57 -19.05 17.94
N GLY A 67 -24.41 -19.82 17.22
CA GLY A 67 -25.82 -20.06 17.59
C GLY A 67 -26.73 -18.87 17.26
N ILE A 68 -26.32 -17.97 16.34
CA ILE A 68 -27.13 -16.81 15.92
C ILE A 68 -27.53 -17.02 14.46
N ASP A 69 -28.84 -17.14 14.21
CA ASP A 69 -29.37 -17.18 12.85
C ASP A 69 -29.45 -15.76 12.29
N ALA A 70 -28.70 -15.51 11.22
CA ALA A 70 -28.67 -14.22 10.53
C ALA A 70 -28.58 -14.41 9.03
N HIS A 71 -29.10 -13.45 8.27
CA HIS A 71 -29.03 -13.48 6.80
C HIS A 71 -28.91 -12.06 6.22
N ILE A 72 -28.41 -11.98 5.00
CA ILE A 72 -28.29 -10.74 4.23
C ILE A 72 -29.43 -10.74 3.19
N ASP A 73 -30.41 -9.87 3.32
CA ASP A 73 -31.50 -9.73 2.34
C ASP A 73 -30.98 -9.16 1.03
N ARG A 74 -30.15 -8.13 1.11
CA ARG A 74 -29.50 -7.50 -0.05
C ARG A 74 -28.28 -6.68 0.35
N VAL A 75 -27.34 -6.52 -0.58
CA VAL A 75 -26.23 -5.56 -0.50
C VAL A 75 -26.68 -4.27 -1.22
N ARG A 76 -26.71 -3.15 -0.50
CA ARG A 76 -27.02 -1.83 -1.06
C ARG A 76 -25.73 -1.14 -1.47
N TRP A 77 -25.25 -1.48 -2.67
CA TRP A 77 -23.98 -1.00 -3.17
C TRP A 77 -23.89 0.53 -3.21
N ASP A 78 -24.92 1.20 -3.74
CA ASP A 78 -24.96 2.66 -3.83
C ASP A 78 -24.84 3.35 -2.45
N ASP A 79 -25.43 2.77 -1.40
CA ASP A 79 -25.30 3.28 -0.04
C ASP A 79 -23.88 3.12 0.50
N ILE A 80 -23.20 1.99 0.17
CA ILE A 80 -21.82 1.77 0.56
C ILE A 80 -20.91 2.78 -0.13
N VAL A 81 -21.03 2.95 -1.45
CA VAL A 81 -20.28 3.92 -2.25
C VAL A 81 -20.51 5.34 -1.73
N SER A 82 -21.77 5.72 -1.54
CA SER A 82 -22.15 7.05 -1.04
C SER A 82 -21.58 7.32 0.35
N ARG A 83 -21.60 6.33 1.26
CA ARG A 83 -21.00 6.44 2.60
C ARG A 83 -19.51 6.66 2.55
N VAL A 84 -18.80 5.99 1.64
CA VAL A 84 -17.35 6.08 1.50
C VAL A 84 -16.97 7.43 0.90
N PHE A 85 -17.47 7.72 -0.29
CA PHE A 85 -17.06 8.89 -1.04
C PHE A 85 -17.73 10.19 -0.60
N GLY A 86 -18.91 10.13 0.00
CA GLY A 86 -19.50 11.25 0.70
C GLY A 86 -18.67 11.77 1.89
N ARG A 87 -17.74 10.96 2.40
CA ARG A 87 -16.76 11.38 3.40
C ARG A 87 -15.42 11.82 2.76
N ILE A 88 -14.95 11.12 1.73
CA ILE A 88 -13.62 11.33 1.16
C ILE A 88 -13.58 12.56 0.26
N ASP A 89 -14.56 12.72 -0.63
CA ASP A 89 -14.55 13.80 -1.61
C ASP A 89 -14.54 15.20 -0.95
N PRO A 90 -15.31 15.46 0.13
CA PRO A 90 -15.19 16.73 0.85
C PRO A 90 -13.83 16.97 1.51
N ILE A 91 -13.13 15.91 1.94
CA ILE A 91 -11.77 16.05 2.51
C ILE A 91 -10.78 16.47 1.43
N ALA A 92 -10.86 15.88 0.24
CA ALA A 92 -10.01 16.24 -0.89
C ALA A 92 -10.23 17.70 -1.33
N ILE A 93 -11.50 18.08 -1.53
CA ILE A 93 -11.90 19.45 -1.89
C ILE A 93 -11.44 20.45 -0.81
N GLY A 94 -11.76 20.18 0.45
CA GLY A 94 -11.36 21.08 1.55
C GLY A 94 -9.85 21.19 1.73
N GLY A 95 -9.09 20.15 1.39
CA GLY A 95 -7.63 20.17 1.41
C GLY A 95 -7.05 21.10 0.32
N GLU A 96 -7.63 21.08 -0.86
CA GLU A 96 -7.27 21.99 -1.96
C GLU A 96 -7.65 23.43 -1.62
N ASP A 97 -8.91 23.68 -1.21
CA ASP A 97 -9.39 25.00 -0.81
C ASP A 97 -8.51 25.62 0.28
N TYR A 98 -8.09 24.81 1.26
CA TYR A 98 -7.19 25.24 2.32
C TYR A 98 -5.84 25.73 1.75
N ARG A 99 -5.26 25.01 0.78
CA ARG A 99 -3.99 25.42 0.16
C ARG A 99 -4.14 26.66 -0.71
N ARG A 100 -5.21 26.76 -1.50
CA ARG A 100 -5.50 27.94 -2.32
C ARG A 100 -5.78 29.20 -1.50
N ALA A 101 -6.29 29.04 -0.28
CA ALA A 101 -6.53 30.16 0.63
C ALA A 101 -5.25 30.69 1.30
N GLN A 102 -4.12 29.98 1.23
CA GLN A 102 -2.86 30.45 1.81
C GLN A 102 -2.20 31.48 0.91
N PRO A 103 -1.85 32.69 1.42
CA PRO A 103 -1.38 33.80 0.59
C PRO A 103 0.01 33.58 -0.05
N ASN A 104 0.73 32.57 0.41
CA ASN A 104 2.07 32.21 -0.05
C ASN A 104 2.11 30.93 -0.88
N VAL A 105 0.93 30.36 -1.21
CA VAL A 105 0.83 29.09 -1.96
C VAL A 105 0.02 29.30 -3.22
N ASP A 106 0.59 28.93 -4.36
CA ASP A 106 -0.10 28.81 -5.63
C ASP A 106 -0.29 27.34 -5.98
N VAL A 107 -1.49 26.95 -6.44
CA VAL A 107 -1.83 25.56 -6.79
C VAL A 107 -2.05 25.45 -8.30
N TYR A 108 -1.30 24.56 -8.94
CA TYR A 108 -1.38 24.21 -10.36
C TYR A 108 -2.10 22.87 -10.52
N ASP A 109 -3.28 22.86 -11.16
CA ASP A 109 -4.16 21.68 -11.32
C ASP A 109 -3.82 20.89 -12.57
N THR A 110 -2.54 20.67 -12.83
CA THR A 110 -2.12 20.05 -14.06
C THR A 110 -0.82 19.28 -13.86
N HIS A 111 -0.54 18.37 -14.77
CA HIS A 111 0.73 17.68 -14.77
C HIS A 111 1.87 18.66 -14.98
N THR A 112 2.90 18.53 -14.14
CA THR A 112 4.07 19.40 -14.13
C THR A 112 5.34 18.57 -14.22
N ARG A 113 6.27 19.01 -15.07
CA ARG A 113 7.55 18.34 -15.33
C ARG A 113 8.72 19.32 -15.38
N PHE A 114 9.93 18.82 -15.29
CA PHE A 114 11.14 19.61 -15.47
C PHE A 114 11.29 20.00 -16.94
N ALA A 115 11.68 21.27 -17.20
CA ALA A 115 11.93 21.78 -18.53
C ALA A 115 13.39 22.20 -18.75
N ALA A 116 14.05 22.75 -17.73
CA ALA A 116 15.46 23.11 -17.77
C ALA A 116 16.03 23.37 -16.36
N VAL A 117 17.34 23.45 -16.27
CA VAL A 117 18.04 24.08 -15.14
C VAL A 117 18.53 25.44 -15.64
N GLN A 118 18.20 26.50 -14.89
CA GLN A 118 18.60 27.88 -15.23
C GLN A 118 20.06 28.15 -14.83
N ASP A 119 20.67 29.19 -15.39
CA ASP A 119 22.06 29.60 -15.11
C ASP A 119 22.29 29.94 -13.63
N ASP A 120 21.26 30.38 -12.91
CA ASP A 120 21.30 30.67 -11.47
C ASP A 120 21.06 29.44 -10.58
N GLY A 121 20.90 28.25 -11.19
CA GLY A 121 20.67 26.97 -10.51
C GLY A 121 19.22 26.68 -10.16
N ARG A 122 18.28 27.55 -10.53
CA ARG A 122 16.84 27.27 -10.35
C ARG A 122 16.33 26.27 -11.38
N TYR A 123 15.29 25.55 -11.02
CA TYR A 123 14.63 24.61 -11.90
C TYR A 123 13.47 25.28 -12.61
N LEU A 124 13.48 25.28 -13.94
CA LEU A 124 12.33 25.63 -14.76
C LEU A 124 11.39 24.43 -14.80
N LEU A 125 10.16 24.64 -14.36
CA LEU A 125 9.07 23.68 -14.42
C LEU A 125 8.04 24.14 -15.44
N ARG A 126 7.44 23.16 -16.15
CA ARG A 126 6.42 23.40 -17.16
C ARG A 126 5.22 22.51 -16.90
N THR A 127 4.05 23.11 -16.98
CA THR A 127 2.75 22.43 -16.89
C THR A 127 2.27 21.97 -18.26
N ASP A 128 1.34 21.02 -18.31
CA ASP A 128 0.80 20.52 -19.59
C ASP A 128 -0.08 21.53 -20.32
N ASP A 129 -0.62 22.53 -19.64
CA ASP A 129 -1.34 23.68 -20.24
C ASP A 129 -0.41 24.81 -20.70
N GLY A 130 0.91 24.62 -20.52
CA GLY A 130 1.94 25.50 -21.09
C GLY A 130 2.41 26.64 -20.19
N GLU A 131 1.98 26.68 -18.92
CA GLU A 131 2.54 27.63 -17.96
C GLU A 131 3.97 27.21 -17.56
N GLU A 132 4.80 28.24 -17.31
CA GLU A 132 6.19 28.05 -16.88
C GLU A 132 6.48 28.88 -15.63
N PHE A 133 7.17 28.27 -14.68
CA PHE A 133 7.65 28.91 -13.46
C PHE A 133 8.98 28.34 -13.01
N THR A 134 9.70 29.06 -12.14
CA THR A 134 10.97 28.60 -11.58
C THR A 134 10.87 28.30 -10.09
N ALA A 135 11.64 27.33 -9.62
CA ALA A 135 11.76 27.00 -8.21
C ALA A 135 13.22 26.83 -7.78
N GLU A 136 13.55 27.27 -6.56
CA GLU A 136 14.89 27.08 -5.96
C GLU A 136 15.05 25.66 -5.42
N GLN A 137 14.02 25.17 -4.72
CA GLN A 137 13.94 23.81 -4.20
C GLN A 137 12.75 23.08 -4.84
N VAL A 138 12.91 21.77 -5.09
CA VAL A 138 11.80 20.95 -5.61
C VAL A 138 11.66 19.69 -4.77
N VAL A 139 10.42 19.34 -4.43
CA VAL A 139 10.08 18.04 -3.84
C VAL A 139 9.23 17.24 -4.82
N ILE A 140 9.72 16.08 -5.20
CA ILE A 140 9.03 15.15 -6.07
C ILE A 140 8.28 14.15 -5.20
N ALA A 141 6.94 14.26 -5.16
CA ALA A 141 6.03 13.39 -4.44
C ALA A 141 4.95 12.83 -5.39
N ALA A 142 5.33 12.62 -6.66
CA ALA A 142 4.42 12.30 -7.77
C ALA A 142 3.81 10.87 -7.69
N GLY A 143 4.27 10.03 -6.74
CA GLY A 143 3.70 8.72 -6.49
C GLY A 143 3.86 7.70 -7.64
N ALA A 144 2.89 6.80 -7.75
CA ALA A 144 2.85 5.74 -8.75
C ALA A 144 1.43 5.54 -9.29
N ARG A 145 1.30 4.86 -10.41
CA ARG A 145 0.04 4.47 -11.07
C ARG A 145 -0.08 2.96 -11.23
N ALA A 146 -1.29 2.46 -11.47
CA ALA A 146 -1.50 1.05 -11.81
C ALA A 146 -0.76 0.67 -13.11
N GLU A 147 -0.13 -0.50 -13.12
CA GLU A 147 0.51 -1.08 -14.30
C GLU A 147 -0.45 -2.05 -15.00
N VAL A 148 -0.78 -1.76 -16.25
CA VAL A 148 -1.71 -2.58 -17.07
C VAL A 148 -0.92 -3.35 -18.11
N PRO A 149 -1.07 -4.70 -18.19
CA PRO A 149 -0.40 -5.49 -19.20
C PRO A 149 -0.85 -5.13 -20.63
N PRO A 150 0.08 -5.11 -21.62
CA PRO A 150 -0.25 -4.83 -23.02
C PRO A 150 -1.38 -5.70 -23.57
N ALA A 151 -1.44 -6.99 -23.21
CA ALA A 151 -2.50 -7.92 -23.62
C ALA A 151 -3.93 -7.49 -23.19
N ILE A 152 -4.07 -6.52 -22.28
CA ILE A 152 -5.36 -5.92 -21.91
C ILE A 152 -5.45 -4.51 -22.49
N LEU A 153 -4.39 -3.73 -22.37
CA LEU A 153 -4.35 -2.33 -22.80
C LEU A 153 -4.59 -2.19 -24.32
N ASP A 154 -3.94 -3.04 -25.12
CA ASP A 154 -3.93 -2.94 -26.59
C ASP A 154 -5.19 -3.52 -27.24
N CYS A 155 -5.99 -4.31 -26.51
CA CYS A 155 -7.21 -4.95 -27.03
C CYS A 155 -8.46 -4.06 -26.96
N GLY A 156 -8.39 -2.92 -26.27
CA GLY A 156 -9.48 -1.93 -26.21
C GLY A 156 -10.70 -2.35 -25.39
N VAL A 157 -10.63 -3.46 -24.62
CA VAL A 157 -11.71 -3.86 -23.70
C VAL A 157 -11.74 -2.96 -22.48
N ARG A 158 -12.93 -2.78 -21.91
CA ARG A 158 -13.07 -2.04 -20.67
C ARG A 158 -12.50 -2.84 -19.50
N TYR A 159 -11.56 -2.26 -18.78
CA TYR A 159 -11.04 -2.80 -17.53
C TYR A 159 -11.11 -1.74 -16.42
N TYR A 160 -10.97 -2.19 -15.18
CA TYR A 160 -10.86 -1.34 -14.00
C TYR A 160 -9.49 -1.54 -13.37
N THR A 161 -9.05 -0.52 -12.64
CA THR A 161 -7.89 -0.56 -11.75
C THR A 161 -8.35 -0.26 -10.32
N SER A 162 -7.42 -0.21 -9.36
CA SER A 162 -7.72 0.27 -8.01
C SER A 162 -8.31 1.69 -7.99
N ASP A 163 -8.01 2.49 -9.02
CA ASP A 163 -8.34 3.90 -9.04
C ASP A 163 -9.83 4.16 -9.35
N ASP A 164 -10.52 3.21 -9.97
CA ASP A 164 -11.90 3.40 -10.42
C ASP A 164 -12.88 2.26 -10.02
N ILE A 165 -12.40 1.06 -9.68
CA ILE A 165 -13.25 -0.09 -9.35
C ILE A 165 -14.20 0.17 -8.17
N MET A 166 -13.82 1.02 -7.22
CA MET A 166 -14.65 1.34 -6.06
C MET A 166 -15.84 2.27 -6.37
N ARG A 167 -15.86 2.85 -7.58
CA ARG A 167 -16.93 3.76 -8.05
C ARG A 167 -17.78 3.15 -9.16
N ILE A 168 -17.71 1.83 -9.37
CA ILE A 168 -18.56 1.17 -10.37
C ILE A 168 -20.05 1.39 -10.04
N PRO A 169 -20.92 1.55 -11.05
CA PRO A 169 -22.32 1.88 -10.82
C PRO A 169 -23.12 0.75 -10.17
N GLN A 170 -22.69 -0.50 -10.34
CA GLN A 170 -23.35 -1.68 -9.77
C GLN A 170 -22.35 -2.82 -9.58
N LEU A 171 -22.63 -3.71 -8.63
CA LEU A 171 -21.83 -4.91 -8.43
C LEU A 171 -21.93 -5.84 -9.67
N PRO A 172 -20.82 -6.30 -10.25
CA PRO A 172 -20.85 -7.32 -11.29
C PRO A 172 -21.27 -8.66 -10.69
N LYS A 173 -21.81 -9.56 -11.49
CA LYS A 173 -22.08 -10.93 -11.03
C LYS A 173 -20.78 -11.75 -10.99
N HIS A 174 -19.87 -11.48 -11.91
CA HIS A 174 -18.57 -12.13 -12.01
C HIS A 174 -17.46 -11.09 -12.28
N LEU A 175 -16.53 -10.97 -11.35
CA LEU A 175 -15.33 -10.16 -11.47
C LEU A 175 -14.13 -11.06 -11.68
N VAL A 176 -13.40 -10.84 -12.77
CA VAL A 176 -12.09 -11.44 -12.99
C VAL A 176 -11.03 -10.44 -12.52
N ILE A 177 -10.13 -10.90 -11.64
CA ILE A 177 -9.03 -10.09 -11.10
C ILE A 177 -7.72 -10.63 -11.66
N VAL A 178 -6.99 -9.77 -12.37
CA VAL A 178 -5.68 -10.09 -12.94
C VAL A 178 -4.60 -9.60 -11.98
N GLY A 179 -3.91 -10.55 -11.33
CA GLY A 179 -2.89 -10.29 -10.33
C GLY A 179 -3.09 -11.08 -9.05
N GLY A 180 -2.04 -11.22 -8.25
CA GLY A 180 -2.04 -11.99 -6.99
C GLY A 180 -1.33 -11.25 -5.83
N GLY A 181 -1.15 -9.93 -5.95
CA GLY A 181 -0.62 -9.06 -4.91
C GLY A 181 -1.68 -8.61 -3.91
N PHE A 182 -1.29 -7.73 -2.98
CA PHE A 182 -2.18 -7.26 -1.90
C PHE A 182 -3.43 -6.56 -2.41
N VAL A 183 -3.32 -5.70 -3.43
CA VAL A 183 -4.48 -5.02 -4.05
C VAL A 183 -5.47 -6.03 -4.60
N ALA A 184 -4.98 -7.03 -5.37
CA ALA A 184 -5.82 -8.07 -5.93
C ALA A 184 -6.57 -8.86 -4.84
N CYS A 185 -5.88 -9.24 -3.76
CA CYS A 185 -6.45 -10.03 -2.68
C CYS A 185 -7.46 -9.23 -1.84
N GLU A 186 -7.21 -7.95 -1.58
CA GLU A 186 -8.14 -7.09 -0.85
C GLU A 186 -9.43 -6.87 -1.64
N PHE A 187 -9.35 -6.57 -2.93
CA PHE A 187 -10.55 -6.45 -3.77
C PHE A 187 -11.27 -7.79 -3.98
N ALA A 188 -10.54 -8.91 -4.09
CA ALA A 188 -11.17 -10.22 -4.11
C ALA A 188 -11.98 -10.47 -2.84
N HIS A 189 -11.45 -10.13 -1.66
CA HIS A 189 -12.16 -10.20 -0.40
C HIS A 189 -13.39 -9.29 -0.38
N ILE A 190 -13.23 -8.00 -0.71
CA ILE A 190 -14.34 -7.03 -0.71
C ILE A 190 -15.50 -7.52 -1.58
N PHE A 191 -15.22 -7.79 -2.84
CA PHE A 191 -16.28 -8.11 -3.79
C PHE A 191 -16.91 -9.49 -3.52
N SER A 192 -16.12 -10.52 -3.13
CA SER A 192 -16.68 -11.83 -2.78
C SER A 192 -17.56 -11.76 -1.54
N ALA A 193 -17.15 -11.03 -0.51
CA ALA A 193 -17.95 -10.81 0.69
C ALA A 193 -19.26 -10.09 0.41
N LEU A 194 -19.31 -9.26 -0.64
CA LEU A 194 -20.51 -8.57 -1.09
C LEU A 194 -21.33 -9.37 -2.13
N GLY A 195 -20.97 -10.63 -2.38
CA GLY A 195 -21.75 -11.57 -3.19
C GLY A 195 -21.34 -11.70 -4.66
N VAL A 196 -20.20 -11.12 -5.05
CA VAL A 196 -19.65 -11.25 -6.41
C VAL A 196 -18.84 -12.52 -6.54
N ARG A 197 -19.04 -13.28 -7.63
CA ARG A 197 -18.16 -14.40 -7.98
C ARG A 197 -16.79 -13.88 -8.41
N ILE A 198 -15.72 -14.43 -7.83
CA ILE A 198 -14.34 -14.03 -8.11
C ILE A 198 -13.58 -15.13 -8.83
N THR A 199 -12.90 -14.77 -9.92
CA THR A 199 -11.83 -15.58 -10.53
C THR A 199 -10.55 -14.74 -10.54
N MET A 200 -9.48 -15.27 -9.95
CA MET A 200 -8.16 -14.63 -9.97
C MET A 200 -7.28 -15.30 -11.01
N VAL A 201 -6.63 -14.52 -11.89
CA VAL A 201 -5.64 -15.00 -12.86
C VAL A 201 -4.26 -14.56 -12.42
N ILE A 202 -3.38 -15.51 -12.08
CA ILE A 202 -2.05 -15.24 -11.54
C ILE A 202 -0.94 -15.97 -12.30
N ARG A 203 0.15 -15.27 -12.59
CA ARG A 203 1.32 -15.83 -13.28
C ARG A 203 2.08 -16.87 -12.46
N GLY A 204 2.06 -16.74 -11.16
CA GLY A 204 2.77 -17.64 -10.24
C GLY A 204 1.87 -18.75 -9.68
N GLY A 205 2.46 -19.61 -8.85
CA GLY A 205 1.76 -20.72 -8.19
C GLY A 205 1.03 -20.35 -6.91
N ALA A 206 1.24 -19.14 -6.37
CA ALA A 206 0.66 -18.70 -5.11
C ALA A 206 0.32 -17.21 -5.12
N LEU A 207 -0.63 -16.82 -4.27
CA LEU A 207 -0.96 -15.44 -3.94
C LEU A 207 0.06 -14.88 -2.95
N LEU A 208 0.26 -13.56 -2.96
CA LEU A 208 1.11 -12.83 -2.01
C LEU A 208 2.52 -13.42 -1.88
N ARG A 209 3.16 -13.74 -3.01
CA ARG A 209 4.46 -14.44 -3.07
C ARG A 209 5.64 -13.73 -2.41
N HIS A 210 5.50 -12.45 -2.11
CA HIS A 210 6.52 -11.67 -1.38
C HIS A 210 6.49 -11.90 0.13
N LEU A 211 5.46 -12.57 0.64
CA LEU A 211 5.35 -12.93 2.05
C LEU A 211 6.23 -14.16 2.38
N ASP A 212 6.39 -14.43 3.67
CA ASP A 212 6.94 -15.70 4.13
C ASP A 212 6.17 -16.87 3.52
N ASP A 213 6.88 -17.88 3.07
CA ASP A 213 6.33 -19.05 2.37
C ASP A 213 5.18 -19.74 3.12
N THR A 214 5.28 -19.79 4.46
CA THR A 214 4.24 -20.39 5.31
C THR A 214 2.92 -19.63 5.18
N LEU A 215 2.98 -18.30 5.20
CA LEU A 215 1.80 -17.43 5.08
C LEU A 215 1.24 -17.45 3.66
N SER A 216 2.09 -17.27 2.65
CA SER A 216 1.69 -17.26 1.24
C SER A 216 0.96 -18.54 0.84
N ARG A 217 1.54 -19.72 1.15
CA ARG A 217 0.92 -21.01 0.83
C ARG A 217 -0.37 -21.26 1.62
N ARG A 218 -0.39 -20.88 2.91
CA ARG A 218 -1.58 -21.04 3.76
C ARG A 218 -2.71 -20.14 3.28
N PHE A 219 -2.42 -18.86 3.01
CA PHE A 219 -3.39 -17.93 2.45
C PHE A 219 -3.93 -18.40 1.10
N THR A 220 -3.06 -18.84 0.20
CA THR A 220 -3.47 -19.35 -1.13
C THR A 220 -4.47 -20.51 -1.03
N ARG A 221 -4.27 -21.45 -0.08
CA ARG A 221 -5.22 -22.56 0.15
C ARG A 221 -6.57 -22.06 0.68
N ILE A 222 -6.58 -21.09 1.60
CA ILE A 222 -7.81 -20.48 2.12
C ILE A 222 -8.53 -19.72 1.00
N ALA A 223 -7.81 -18.91 0.24
CA ALA A 223 -8.34 -18.16 -0.87
C ALA A 223 -8.96 -19.07 -1.96
N ALA A 224 -8.30 -20.19 -2.29
CA ALA A 224 -8.79 -21.16 -3.27
C ALA A 224 -10.04 -21.92 -2.81
N SER A 225 -10.39 -21.90 -1.52
CA SER A 225 -11.68 -22.43 -1.04
C SER A 225 -12.83 -21.41 -1.17
N LYS A 226 -12.51 -20.11 -1.33
CA LYS A 226 -13.47 -19.02 -1.48
C LYS A 226 -13.59 -18.52 -2.92
N TRP A 227 -12.49 -18.53 -3.67
CA TRP A 227 -12.35 -17.96 -5.03
C TRP A 227 -11.80 -18.98 -5.99
N GLU A 228 -12.13 -18.84 -7.27
CA GLU A 228 -11.46 -19.59 -8.33
C GLU A 228 -10.09 -18.95 -8.59
N VAL A 229 -9.00 -19.71 -8.39
CA VAL A 229 -7.62 -19.22 -8.61
C VAL A 229 -7.00 -19.97 -9.79
N ARG A 230 -6.83 -19.29 -10.91
CA ARG A 230 -6.14 -19.76 -12.11
C ARG A 230 -4.65 -19.42 -11.98
N SER A 231 -3.88 -20.34 -11.40
CA SER A 231 -2.43 -20.20 -11.22
C SER A 231 -1.66 -20.61 -12.46
N HIS A 232 -0.44 -20.06 -12.62
CA HIS A 232 0.42 -20.31 -13.78
C HIS A 232 -0.27 -19.99 -15.11
N ARG A 233 -0.99 -18.84 -15.16
CA ARG A 233 -1.69 -18.39 -16.35
C ARG A 233 -1.30 -16.97 -16.74
N ASN A 234 -1.16 -16.77 -18.05
CA ASN A 234 -0.99 -15.46 -18.66
C ASN A 234 -2.21 -15.14 -19.52
N ILE A 235 -2.55 -13.87 -19.62
CA ILE A 235 -3.55 -13.38 -20.55
C ILE A 235 -2.82 -13.08 -21.84
N LEU A 236 -3.29 -13.66 -22.94
CA LEU A 236 -2.75 -13.46 -24.30
C LEU A 236 -3.50 -12.38 -25.05
N GLY A 237 -4.81 -12.24 -24.79
CA GLY A 237 -5.69 -11.30 -25.44
C GLY A 237 -6.98 -11.10 -24.67
N SER A 238 -7.76 -10.14 -25.13
CA SER A 238 -9.10 -9.90 -24.60
C SER A 238 -9.99 -9.29 -25.67
N HIS A 239 -11.30 -9.60 -25.63
CA HIS A 239 -12.29 -9.01 -26.52
C HIS A 239 -13.66 -8.94 -25.83
N GLU A 240 -14.56 -8.14 -26.37
CA GLU A 240 -15.95 -8.10 -25.91
C GLU A 240 -16.86 -8.92 -26.80
N ASN A 241 -17.83 -9.57 -26.17
CA ASN A 241 -18.92 -10.25 -26.86
C ASN A 241 -20.27 -9.81 -26.25
N ARG A 242 -21.40 -10.42 -26.73
CA ARG A 242 -22.74 -10.07 -26.22
C ARG A 242 -22.95 -10.36 -24.72
N SER A 243 -22.10 -11.19 -24.14
CA SER A 243 -22.21 -11.63 -22.71
C SER A 243 -21.21 -10.94 -21.79
N GLY A 244 -20.38 -10.03 -22.29
CA GLY A 244 -19.38 -9.27 -21.52
C GLY A 244 -17.97 -9.40 -22.07
N ILE A 245 -16.96 -9.37 -21.20
CA ILE A 245 -15.55 -9.42 -21.53
C ILE A 245 -15.06 -10.87 -21.54
N VAL A 246 -14.28 -11.25 -22.57
CA VAL A 246 -13.58 -12.52 -22.65
C VAL A 246 -12.10 -12.29 -22.53
N LEU A 247 -11.44 -13.02 -21.65
CA LEU A 247 -9.99 -13.07 -21.52
C LEU A 247 -9.48 -14.40 -22.06
N GLU A 248 -8.56 -14.34 -23.03
CA GLU A 248 -7.91 -15.49 -23.64
C GLU A 248 -6.67 -15.88 -22.83
N LEU A 249 -6.63 -17.12 -22.33
CA LEU A 249 -5.52 -17.60 -21.50
C LEU A 249 -4.51 -18.42 -22.32
N ASP A 250 -3.29 -18.52 -21.82
CA ASP A 250 -2.16 -19.23 -22.45
C ASP A 250 -2.31 -20.76 -22.50
N ASP A 251 -3.34 -21.33 -21.84
CA ASP A 251 -3.71 -22.75 -21.96
C ASP A 251 -4.78 -23.02 -23.03
N GLY A 252 -5.15 -21.99 -23.77
CA GLY A 252 -6.18 -22.05 -24.81
C GLY A 252 -7.62 -21.99 -24.29
N SER A 253 -7.82 -21.75 -22.99
CA SER A 253 -9.16 -21.54 -22.42
C SER A 253 -9.56 -20.07 -22.42
N ASP A 254 -10.86 -19.82 -22.55
CA ASP A 254 -11.47 -18.51 -22.44
C ASP A 254 -12.13 -18.33 -21.08
N LEU A 255 -12.02 -17.11 -20.54
CA LEU A 255 -12.61 -16.72 -19.26
C LEU A 255 -13.58 -15.57 -19.47
N GLN A 256 -14.88 -15.83 -19.31
CA GLN A 256 -15.95 -14.83 -19.42
C GLN A 256 -16.07 -14.03 -18.13
N ALA A 257 -16.20 -12.70 -18.22
CA ALA A 257 -16.36 -11.79 -17.09
C ALA A 257 -17.39 -10.69 -17.38
N ASP A 258 -18.08 -10.22 -16.33
CA ASP A 258 -18.88 -8.99 -16.41
C ASP A 258 -17.99 -7.74 -16.21
N ALA A 259 -16.93 -7.90 -15.43
CA ALA A 259 -15.92 -6.86 -15.20
C ALA A 259 -14.53 -7.49 -15.01
N VAL A 260 -13.49 -6.74 -15.37
CA VAL A 260 -12.09 -7.11 -15.20
C VAL A 260 -11.40 -6.05 -14.36
N LEU A 261 -10.77 -6.47 -13.24
CA LEU A 261 -9.88 -5.64 -12.44
C LEU A 261 -8.43 -6.00 -12.71
N VAL A 262 -7.64 -5.04 -13.12
CA VAL A 262 -6.20 -5.19 -13.31
C VAL A 262 -5.47 -4.71 -12.06
N ALA A 263 -4.79 -5.63 -11.38
CA ALA A 263 -4.02 -5.40 -10.15
C ALA A 263 -2.65 -6.11 -10.22
N THR A 264 -1.94 -5.89 -11.34
CA THR A 264 -0.69 -6.58 -11.69
C THR A 264 0.57 -5.93 -11.13
N GLY A 265 0.43 -4.76 -10.50
CA GLY A 265 1.51 -3.97 -9.91
C GLY A 265 1.31 -2.48 -10.10
N ARG A 266 2.31 -1.71 -9.66
CA ARG A 266 2.34 -0.26 -9.81
C ARG A 266 3.63 0.15 -10.53
N ARG A 267 3.57 1.29 -11.19
CA ARG A 267 4.71 1.89 -11.87
C ARG A 267 4.89 3.31 -11.34
N SER A 268 6.10 3.64 -10.93
CA SER A 268 6.46 4.99 -10.52
C SER A 268 6.14 6.02 -11.63
N ASN A 269 5.67 7.20 -11.24
CA ASN A 269 5.42 8.30 -12.16
C ASN A 269 6.70 9.09 -12.51
N ALA A 270 7.87 8.65 -12.06
CA ALA A 270 9.15 9.26 -12.40
C ALA A 270 9.39 9.40 -13.91
N ASP A 271 8.90 8.43 -14.69
CA ASP A 271 8.99 8.40 -16.16
C ASP A 271 8.16 9.49 -16.88
N ARG A 272 7.37 10.28 -16.15
CA ARG A 272 6.55 11.37 -16.68
C ARG A 272 7.08 12.76 -16.34
N LEU A 273 8.21 12.85 -15.64
CA LEU A 273 8.68 14.11 -15.06
C LEU A 273 9.80 14.78 -15.86
N ASP A 274 10.28 14.16 -16.96
CA ASP A 274 11.46 14.60 -17.70
C ASP A 274 12.66 14.86 -16.76
N ALA A 275 12.85 13.93 -15.77
CA ALA A 275 13.77 14.07 -14.65
C ALA A 275 15.24 14.19 -15.07
N ASP A 276 15.61 13.60 -16.20
CA ASP A 276 16.92 13.68 -16.84
C ASP A 276 17.30 15.11 -17.24
N THR A 277 16.31 15.94 -17.64
CA THR A 277 16.48 17.37 -17.95
C THR A 277 17.06 18.15 -16.76
N ALA A 278 16.76 17.72 -15.54
CA ALA A 278 17.27 18.29 -14.30
C ALA A 278 18.52 17.55 -13.75
N GLY A 279 19.04 16.56 -14.46
CA GLY A 279 20.17 15.75 -14.02
C GLY A 279 19.83 14.79 -12.87
N ILE A 280 18.55 14.42 -12.72
CA ILE A 280 18.06 13.51 -11.68
C ILE A 280 18.28 12.07 -12.11
N ALA A 281 19.07 11.32 -11.33
CA ALA A 281 19.33 9.92 -11.59
C ALA A 281 18.10 9.04 -11.28
N MET A 282 17.88 8.06 -12.15
CA MET A 282 16.85 7.04 -11.97
C MET A 282 17.51 5.65 -11.98
N ASP A 283 16.99 4.72 -11.17
CA ASP A 283 17.13 3.31 -11.38
C ASP A 283 15.91 2.82 -12.19
N ASP A 284 16.10 2.00 -13.19
CA ASP A 284 15.06 1.45 -14.10
C ASP A 284 13.66 2.09 -14.04
N ARG A 285 13.14 2.36 -12.84
CA ARG A 285 11.75 2.77 -12.63
C ARG A 285 11.54 3.91 -11.64
N ARG A 286 12.49 4.22 -10.73
CA ARG A 286 12.31 5.16 -9.62
C ARG A 286 13.42 6.20 -9.56
N ILE A 287 13.12 7.33 -8.97
CA ILE A 287 14.13 8.35 -8.66
C ILE A 287 15.04 7.80 -7.57
N VAL A 288 16.34 7.87 -7.78
CA VAL A 288 17.35 7.48 -6.79
C VAL A 288 17.50 8.57 -5.75
N VAL A 289 17.43 8.21 -4.48
CA VAL A 289 17.65 9.09 -3.34
C VAL A 289 18.66 8.51 -2.36
N ASP A 290 19.32 9.38 -1.61
CA ASP A 290 20.16 8.98 -0.48
C ASP A 290 19.33 8.84 0.82
N GLU A 291 19.99 8.54 1.95
CA GLU A 291 19.35 8.41 3.25
C GLU A 291 18.67 9.69 3.76
N TYR A 292 19.01 10.84 3.21
CA TYR A 292 18.39 12.13 3.52
C TYR A 292 17.24 12.49 2.59
N GLN A 293 16.84 11.60 1.68
CA GLN A 293 15.86 11.78 0.61
C GLN A 293 16.28 12.81 -0.45
N ARG A 294 17.59 13.09 -0.60
CA ARG A 294 18.12 13.95 -1.66
C ARG A 294 18.30 13.15 -2.94
N THR A 295 17.95 13.74 -4.06
CA THR A 295 18.28 13.20 -5.39
C THR A 295 19.72 13.55 -5.79
N SER A 296 20.16 13.12 -6.96
CA SER A 296 21.45 13.54 -7.56
C SER A 296 21.46 15.02 -7.95
N ALA A 297 20.32 15.68 -8.13
CA ALA A 297 20.20 17.09 -8.45
C ALA A 297 20.15 17.94 -7.17
N ARG A 298 20.95 19.00 -7.11
CA ARG A 298 21.05 19.87 -5.93
C ARG A 298 19.72 20.52 -5.61
N ASN A 299 19.33 20.56 -4.34
CA ASN A 299 18.06 21.14 -3.86
C ASN A 299 16.79 20.41 -4.36
N VAL A 300 16.93 19.18 -4.86
CA VAL A 300 15.80 18.34 -5.26
C VAL A 300 15.71 17.13 -4.36
N PHE A 301 14.56 16.99 -3.70
CA PHE A 301 14.23 15.84 -2.85
C PHE A 301 13.14 14.99 -3.53
N ALA A 302 13.08 13.69 -3.20
CA ALA A 302 11.97 12.84 -3.60
C ALA A 302 11.50 11.97 -2.46
N LEU A 303 10.20 11.63 -2.44
CA LEU A 303 9.59 10.82 -1.39
C LEU A 303 8.38 10.01 -1.89
N GLY A 304 8.07 8.92 -1.19
CA GLY A 304 6.95 8.04 -1.51
C GLY A 304 7.20 7.19 -2.75
N ASP A 305 6.14 6.67 -3.36
CA ASP A 305 6.22 5.64 -4.41
C ASP A 305 7.04 6.04 -5.64
N VAL A 306 7.32 7.33 -5.82
CA VAL A 306 8.16 7.83 -6.92
C VAL A 306 9.63 7.45 -6.73
N SER A 307 10.08 7.24 -5.50
CA SER A 307 11.46 6.89 -5.12
C SER A 307 11.55 5.63 -4.24
N SER A 308 10.52 5.38 -3.43
CA SER A 308 10.50 4.29 -2.44
C SER A 308 10.02 2.96 -3.05
N PRO A 309 10.69 1.82 -2.76
CA PRO A 309 10.26 0.50 -3.22
C PRO A 309 9.07 -0.07 -2.43
N TYR A 310 8.69 0.54 -1.32
CA TYR A 310 7.69 -0.01 -0.39
C TYR A 310 6.25 0.23 -0.83
N GLU A 311 5.96 1.33 -1.54
CA GLU A 311 4.60 1.72 -1.99
C GLU A 311 3.58 1.74 -0.84
N LEU A 312 4.00 2.24 0.34
CA LEU A 312 3.23 2.26 1.58
C LEU A 312 3.07 3.69 2.12
N LYS A 313 1.84 4.06 2.46
CA LYS A 313 1.52 5.41 2.95
C LYS A 313 2.31 5.81 4.21
N HIS A 314 2.49 4.90 5.17
CA HIS A 314 3.23 5.21 6.39
C HIS A 314 4.74 5.38 6.13
N VAL A 315 5.30 4.72 5.11
CA VAL A 315 6.67 4.98 4.63
C VAL A 315 6.75 6.36 4.01
N ALA A 316 5.88 6.67 3.05
CA ALA A 316 5.85 8.00 2.43
C ALA A 316 5.64 9.14 3.46
N ASN A 317 4.84 8.91 4.51
CA ASN A 317 4.67 9.86 5.61
C ASN A 317 5.92 10.00 6.49
N HIS A 318 6.69 8.91 6.67
CA HIS A 318 7.97 8.96 7.38
C HIS A 318 8.99 9.76 6.57
N GLU A 319 9.13 9.45 5.30
CA GLU A 319 10.00 10.16 4.34
C GLU A 319 9.62 11.65 4.25
N ALA A 320 8.31 11.97 4.21
CA ALA A 320 7.84 13.35 4.22
C ALA A 320 8.30 14.13 5.46
N ARG A 321 8.29 13.53 6.65
CA ARG A 321 8.82 14.18 7.87
C ARG A 321 10.34 14.42 7.79
N VAL A 322 11.07 13.50 7.18
CA VAL A 322 12.51 13.65 6.91
C VAL A 322 12.75 14.80 5.94
N VAL A 323 12.08 14.79 4.80
CA VAL A 323 12.20 15.87 3.78
C VAL A 323 11.77 17.22 4.36
N GLN A 324 10.66 17.28 5.11
CA GLN A 324 10.17 18.50 5.74
C GLN A 324 11.23 19.16 6.61
N ARG A 325 12.01 18.37 7.36
CA ARG A 325 13.10 18.89 8.19
C ARG A 325 14.31 19.27 7.33
N ASN A 326 14.70 18.42 6.38
CA ASN A 326 15.92 18.57 5.62
C ASN A 326 15.86 19.72 4.60
N LEU A 327 14.66 20.07 4.09
CA LEU A 327 14.44 21.26 3.26
C LEU A 327 14.87 22.57 3.92
N LEU A 328 14.88 22.62 5.26
CA LEU A 328 15.25 23.80 6.03
C LEU A 328 16.75 23.81 6.42
N CYS A 329 17.47 22.73 6.10
CA CYS A 329 18.90 22.62 6.30
C CYS A 329 19.64 23.07 5.03
N GLY A 330 20.91 23.50 5.18
CA GLY A 330 21.78 23.68 4.02
C GLY A 330 21.99 22.33 3.29
N TRP A 331 21.99 22.32 1.97
CA TRP A 331 22.13 21.09 1.17
C TRP A 331 23.33 20.23 1.55
N ASP A 332 24.44 20.86 1.91
CA ASP A 332 25.69 20.18 2.26
C ASP A 332 25.86 19.95 3.78
N ASP A 333 24.93 20.44 4.60
CA ASP A 333 24.98 20.31 6.06
C ASP A 333 24.31 19.02 6.54
N THR A 334 24.91 17.87 6.20
CA THR A 334 24.41 16.55 6.58
C THR A 334 24.36 16.32 8.11
N LYS A 335 25.10 17.15 8.89
CA LYS A 335 25.05 17.07 10.37
C LYS A 335 23.75 17.62 10.94
N ALA A 336 23.11 18.56 10.26
CA ALA A 336 21.81 19.11 10.65
C ALA A 336 20.64 18.26 10.11
N MET A 337 20.89 17.44 9.08
CA MET A 337 19.88 16.59 8.45
C MET A 337 19.55 15.36 9.27
N VAL A 338 18.37 14.80 9.02
CA VAL A 338 17.89 13.54 9.58
C VAL A 338 17.87 12.49 8.47
N ALA A 339 18.42 11.32 8.76
CA ALA A 339 18.36 10.16 7.85
C ALA A 339 17.03 9.41 8.01
N THR A 340 16.57 8.81 6.92
CA THR A 340 15.42 7.91 6.88
C THR A 340 15.81 6.54 7.47
N ASP A 341 14.94 5.96 8.28
CA ASP A 341 15.10 4.61 8.81
C ASP A 341 14.06 3.66 8.23
N HIS A 342 14.50 2.75 7.38
CA HIS A 342 13.65 1.73 6.74
C HIS A 342 13.91 0.31 7.28
N ARG A 343 14.54 0.16 8.46
CA ARG A 343 14.93 -1.18 8.97
C ARG A 343 13.77 -2.12 9.24
N TYR A 344 12.67 -1.64 9.76
CA TYR A 344 11.53 -2.48 10.20
C TYR A 344 10.21 -1.91 9.67
N VAL A 345 10.14 -1.77 8.35
CA VAL A 345 8.91 -1.33 7.68
C VAL A 345 7.86 -2.44 7.76
N PRO A 346 6.74 -2.22 8.47
CA PRO A 346 5.68 -3.20 8.52
C PRO A 346 4.72 -3.04 7.34
N ALA A 347 4.00 -4.12 7.01
CA ALA A 347 2.88 -4.04 6.09
C ALA A 347 1.73 -4.95 6.51
N ALA A 348 0.53 -4.65 6.00
CA ALA A 348 -0.66 -5.45 6.22
C ALA A 348 -1.46 -5.63 4.93
N VAL A 349 -2.17 -6.74 4.83
CA VAL A 349 -3.14 -7.05 3.78
C VAL A 349 -4.49 -7.28 4.45
N PHE A 350 -5.46 -6.45 4.09
CA PHE A 350 -6.78 -6.42 4.74
C PHE A 350 -7.77 -7.37 4.05
N THR A 351 -7.47 -8.66 4.18
CA THR A 351 -8.31 -9.79 3.72
C THR A 351 -8.98 -10.49 4.90
N ASP A 352 -9.70 -11.57 4.65
CA ASP A 352 -10.15 -12.51 5.66
C ASP A 352 -9.60 -13.92 5.35
N PRO A 353 -8.61 -14.41 6.18
CA PRO A 353 -7.97 -13.74 7.34
C PRO A 353 -7.09 -12.54 6.95
N GLN A 354 -6.93 -11.56 7.87
CA GLN A 354 -5.96 -10.47 7.70
C GLN A 354 -4.53 -11.00 7.76
N ILE A 355 -3.61 -10.28 7.12
CA ILE A 355 -2.17 -10.60 7.19
C ILE A 355 -1.42 -9.34 7.61
N ALA A 356 -0.41 -9.51 8.47
CA ALA A 356 0.54 -8.44 8.79
C ALA A 356 1.94 -9.02 8.95
N TYR A 357 2.94 -8.26 8.58
CA TYR A 357 4.33 -8.70 8.66
C TYR A 357 5.30 -7.54 8.85
N VAL A 358 6.45 -7.85 9.40
CA VAL A 358 7.60 -6.94 9.57
C VAL A 358 8.89 -7.75 9.59
N GLY A 359 9.97 -7.18 9.07
CA GLY A 359 11.31 -7.79 9.08
C GLY A 359 11.48 -8.89 8.03
N LEU A 360 12.39 -9.81 8.29
CA LEU A 360 12.83 -10.84 7.35
C LEU A 360 11.88 -12.05 7.34
N THR A 361 11.69 -12.63 6.17
CA THR A 361 11.17 -14.00 6.03
C THR A 361 12.20 -15.01 6.54
N GLU A 362 11.80 -16.23 6.82
CA GLU A 362 12.70 -17.30 7.23
C GLU A 362 13.81 -17.53 6.20
N ASN A 363 13.46 -17.58 4.91
CA ASN A 363 14.42 -17.76 3.82
C ASN A 363 15.42 -16.61 3.72
N GLU A 364 14.99 -15.37 3.91
CA GLU A 364 15.86 -14.20 3.91
C GLU A 364 16.80 -14.19 5.12
N ALA A 365 16.32 -14.57 6.30
CA ALA A 365 17.14 -14.67 7.50
C ALA A 365 18.23 -15.72 7.33
N VAL A 366 17.88 -16.90 6.82
CA VAL A 366 18.86 -17.97 6.50
C VAL A 366 19.87 -17.48 5.44
N ALA A 367 19.41 -16.86 4.36
CA ALA A 367 20.27 -16.36 3.29
C ALA A 367 21.24 -15.27 3.76
N LYS A 368 20.89 -14.50 4.79
CA LYS A 368 21.75 -13.51 5.45
C LYS A 368 22.72 -14.12 6.48
N GLY A 369 22.65 -15.43 6.72
CA GLY A 369 23.59 -16.14 7.58
C GLY A 369 23.27 -16.07 9.08
N PHE A 370 22.03 -15.72 9.46
CA PHE A 370 21.59 -15.79 10.85
C PHE A 370 21.45 -17.24 11.33
N ASP A 371 21.61 -17.46 12.62
CA ASP A 371 21.31 -18.73 13.27
C ASP A 371 19.81 -18.73 13.65
N VAL A 372 19.00 -19.18 12.70
CA VAL A 372 17.56 -18.97 12.72
C VAL A 372 16.83 -19.93 13.66
N SER A 373 16.06 -19.39 14.60
CA SER A 373 15.01 -20.10 15.33
C SER A 373 13.63 -19.59 14.92
N CYS A 374 12.69 -20.52 14.67
CA CYS A 374 11.34 -20.19 14.24
C CYS A 374 10.29 -20.83 15.16
N LYS A 375 9.24 -20.07 15.47
CA LYS A 375 8.06 -20.58 16.17
C LYS A 375 6.80 -20.22 15.38
N ILE A 376 5.93 -21.21 15.17
CA ILE A 376 4.56 -20.99 14.70
C ILE A 376 3.63 -21.28 15.89
N GLN A 377 2.79 -20.30 16.22
CA GLN A 377 1.75 -20.40 17.24
C GLN A 377 0.38 -20.26 16.58
N HIS A 378 -0.54 -21.16 16.89
CA HIS A 378 -1.89 -21.10 16.34
C HIS A 378 -2.81 -20.27 17.24
N TYR A 379 -3.76 -19.53 16.63
CA TYR A 379 -4.82 -18.86 17.37
C TYR A 379 -5.71 -19.85 18.12
N ALA A 380 -5.93 -21.02 17.56
CA ALA A 380 -6.69 -22.12 18.18
C ALA A 380 -6.11 -22.60 19.52
N ASP A 381 -4.87 -22.26 19.86
CA ASP A 381 -4.21 -22.71 21.10
C ASP A 381 -4.41 -21.72 22.27
N VAL A 382 -5.10 -20.60 22.05
CA VAL A 382 -5.37 -19.59 23.10
C VAL A 382 -6.87 -19.38 23.30
N ALA A 383 -7.26 -18.92 24.50
CA ALA A 383 -8.66 -18.77 24.89
C ALA A 383 -9.47 -17.83 23.97
N TYR A 384 -8.87 -16.75 23.47
CA TYR A 384 -9.52 -15.87 22.50
C TYR A 384 -9.77 -16.59 21.17
N GLY A 385 -8.85 -17.44 20.73
CA GLY A 385 -9.04 -18.26 19.52
C GLY A 385 -10.22 -19.23 19.67
N TRP A 386 -10.43 -19.80 20.86
CA TRP A 386 -11.61 -20.62 21.14
C TRP A 386 -12.90 -19.80 21.07
N ALA A 387 -12.90 -18.59 21.67
CA ALA A 387 -14.07 -17.72 21.66
C ALA A 387 -14.47 -17.28 20.23
N THR A 388 -13.49 -17.15 19.32
CA THR A 388 -13.72 -16.76 17.93
C THR A 388 -13.79 -17.94 16.96
N GLU A 389 -13.70 -19.19 17.46
CA GLU A 389 -13.65 -20.40 16.63
C GLU A 389 -12.59 -20.32 15.51
N ASP A 390 -11.45 -19.65 15.79
CA ASP A 390 -10.41 -19.43 14.80
C ASP A 390 -9.51 -20.68 14.67
N THR A 391 -9.66 -21.38 13.56
CA THR A 391 -8.86 -22.58 13.21
C THR A 391 -7.78 -22.28 12.18
N VAL A 392 -7.69 -21.06 11.68
CA VAL A 392 -6.80 -20.69 10.57
C VAL A 392 -5.70 -19.72 10.94
N GLY A 393 -5.88 -18.95 12.02
CA GLY A 393 -4.94 -17.93 12.46
C GLY A 393 -3.61 -18.50 12.95
N ILE A 394 -2.51 -17.83 12.59
CA ILE A 394 -1.15 -18.16 13.03
C ILE A 394 -0.33 -16.91 13.28
N VAL A 395 0.59 -17.02 14.24
CA VAL A 395 1.74 -16.11 14.41
C VAL A 395 3.01 -16.92 14.13
N LYS A 396 3.81 -16.47 13.17
CA LYS A 396 5.14 -17.00 12.91
C LYS A 396 6.17 -15.96 13.31
N LEU A 397 7.02 -16.28 14.28
CA LEU A 397 8.14 -15.46 14.72
C LEU A 397 9.47 -16.11 14.29
N ILE A 398 10.41 -15.24 13.92
CA ILE A 398 11.74 -15.62 13.48
C ILE A 398 12.74 -14.84 14.32
N SER A 399 13.67 -15.52 14.97
CA SER A 399 14.71 -14.92 15.81
C SER A 399 16.09 -15.45 15.47
N ASP A 400 17.12 -14.69 15.85
CA ASP A 400 18.49 -15.18 15.89
C ASP A 400 18.74 -15.89 17.22
N SER A 401 19.03 -17.20 17.17
CA SER A 401 19.29 -18.02 18.36
C SER A 401 20.45 -17.55 19.21
N LYS A 402 21.44 -16.83 18.61
CA LYS A 402 22.61 -16.36 19.33
C LYS A 402 22.36 -15.12 20.16
N THR A 403 21.56 -14.21 19.63
CA THR A 403 21.32 -12.90 20.24
C THR A 403 19.96 -12.77 20.90
N GLY A 404 19.02 -13.67 20.58
CA GLY A 404 17.61 -13.57 20.98
C GLY A 404 16.86 -12.41 20.31
N GLN A 405 17.42 -11.77 19.30
CA GLN A 405 16.79 -10.68 18.58
C GLN A 405 15.73 -11.19 17.61
N LEU A 406 14.56 -10.53 17.56
CA LEU A 406 13.56 -10.78 16.52
C LEU A 406 14.10 -10.30 15.16
N LEU A 407 14.09 -11.20 14.18
CA LEU A 407 14.45 -10.92 12.79
C LEU A 407 13.22 -10.67 11.92
N GLY A 408 12.11 -11.32 12.24
CA GLY A 408 10.86 -11.19 11.51
C GLY A 408 9.65 -11.66 12.32
N ALA A 409 8.50 -11.06 12.00
CA ALA A 409 7.20 -11.41 12.55
C ALA A 409 6.15 -11.41 11.44
N HIS A 410 5.41 -12.51 11.34
CA HIS A 410 4.43 -12.74 10.28
C HIS A 410 3.15 -13.29 10.92
N ILE A 411 2.06 -12.57 10.78
CA ILE A 411 0.77 -12.89 11.42
C ILE A 411 -0.29 -13.04 10.33
N MET A 412 -1.07 -14.09 10.40
CA MET A 412 -2.27 -14.26 9.59
C MET A 412 -3.42 -14.64 10.50
N GLY A 413 -4.48 -13.84 10.55
CA GLY A 413 -5.64 -14.07 11.42
C GLY A 413 -6.38 -12.79 11.76
N HIS A 414 -7.38 -12.91 12.63
CA HIS A 414 -8.15 -11.77 13.10
C HIS A 414 -7.25 -10.70 13.73
N GLN A 415 -7.47 -9.43 13.37
CA GLN A 415 -6.73 -8.26 13.88
C GLN A 415 -5.19 -8.32 13.73
N ALA A 416 -4.67 -9.09 12.76
CA ALA A 416 -3.23 -9.21 12.53
C ALA A 416 -2.53 -7.85 12.46
N SER A 417 -3.13 -6.88 11.75
CA SER A 417 -2.60 -5.52 11.60
C SER A 417 -2.51 -4.70 12.90
N SER A 418 -3.30 -5.07 13.91
CA SER A 418 -3.29 -4.42 15.23
C SER A 418 -2.33 -5.10 16.19
N ILE A 419 -2.37 -6.43 16.26
CA ILE A 419 -1.57 -7.18 17.24
C ILE A 419 -0.09 -7.28 16.89
N ILE A 420 0.31 -7.01 15.64
CA ILE A 420 1.72 -6.97 15.25
C ILE A 420 2.49 -5.78 15.86
N GLN A 421 1.80 -4.74 16.29
CA GLN A 421 2.43 -3.48 16.71
C GLN A 421 3.46 -3.63 17.86
N PRO A 422 3.23 -4.45 18.91
CA PRO A 422 4.25 -4.70 19.93
C PRO A 422 5.52 -5.34 19.38
N LEU A 423 5.41 -6.20 18.35
CA LEU A 423 6.57 -6.84 17.72
C LEU A 423 7.40 -5.83 16.91
N ILE A 424 6.74 -4.91 16.20
CA ILE A 424 7.40 -3.79 15.51
C ILE A 424 8.17 -2.93 16.53
N GLN A 425 7.55 -2.63 17.68
CA GLN A 425 8.17 -1.88 18.76
C GLN A 425 9.40 -2.62 19.33
N ALA A 426 9.28 -3.92 19.58
CA ALA A 426 10.39 -4.74 20.06
C ALA A 426 11.59 -4.70 19.10
N MET A 427 11.35 -4.90 17.81
CA MET A 427 12.39 -4.87 16.78
C MET A 427 13.02 -3.47 16.69
N THR A 428 12.22 -2.41 16.72
CA THR A 428 12.70 -1.02 16.62
C THR A 428 13.60 -0.64 17.78
N PHE A 429 13.28 -1.07 19.00
CA PHE A 429 14.03 -0.74 20.21
C PHE A 429 15.04 -1.81 20.63
N GLY A 430 15.19 -2.88 19.84
CA GLY A 430 16.19 -3.91 20.07
C GLY A 430 15.88 -4.81 21.28
N LEU A 431 14.60 -4.98 21.64
CA LEU A 431 14.19 -5.91 22.69
C LEU A 431 14.37 -7.36 22.21
N THR A 432 14.90 -8.20 23.09
CA THR A 432 15.03 -9.63 22.83
C THR A 432 13.69 -10.36 23.00
N VAL A 433 13.60 -11.56 22.42
CA VAL A 433 12.46 -12.46 22.60
C VAL A 433 12.16 -12.68 24.08
N HIS A 434 13.19 -12.91 24.91
CA HIS A 434 13.05 -13.15 26.35
C HIS A 434 12.50 -11.93 27.10
N GLU A 435 13.07 -10.72 26.83
CA GLU A 435 12.60 -9.49 27.45
C GLU A 435 11.15 -9.20 27.09
N MET A 436 10.77 -9.45 25.84
CA MET A 436 9.41 -9.23 25.38
C MET A 436 8.43 -10.23 25.98
N ALA A 437 8.80 -11.52 26.05
CA ALA A 437 7.93 -12.56 26.57
C ALA A 437 7.64 -12.39 28.06
N ARG A 438 8.66 -12.01 28.86
CA ARG A 438 8.60 -12.04 30.34
C ARG A 438 8.68 -10.66 30.99
N GLY A 439 8.99 -9.60 30.24
CA GLY A 439 9.21 -8.27 30.78
C GLY A 439 7.94 -7.40 30.90
N GLN A 440 6.79 -7.91 30.46
CA GLN A 440 5.52 -7.20 30.50
C GLN A 440 4.36 -8.13 30.88
N TYR A 441 3.23 -7.52 31.25
CA TYR A 441 1.99 -8.27 31.42
C TYR A 441 1.28 -8.45 30.07
N TRP A 442 0.75 -9.66 29.86
CA TRP A 442 -0.13 -9.97 28.75
C TRP A 442 -1.56 -10.10 29.28
N ILE A 443 -2.50 -9.42 28.62
CA ILE A 443 -3.89 -9.44 29.07
C ILE A 443 -4.52 -10.79 28.74
N HIS A 444 -5.12 -11.44 29.75
CA HIS A 444 -5.89 -12.68 29.64
C HIS A 444 -7.38 -12.41 29.89
N PRO A 445 -8.32 -13.00 29.12
CA PRO A 445 -8.15 -13.71 27.85
C PRO A 445 -8.25 -12.71 26.67
N ALA A 446 -7.13 -12.42 26.03
CA ALA A 446 -7.08 -11.50 24.90
C ALA A 446 -6.21 -12.06 23.77
N LEU A 447 -6.42 -11.58 22.54
CA LEU A 447 -5.72 -12.07 21.37
C LEU A 447 -4.17 -11.95 21.44
N PRO A 448 -3.55 -10.93 22.07
CA PRO A 448 -2.09 -10.86 22.20
C PRO A 448 -1.42 -12.05 22.93
N GLU A 449 -2.15 -12.90 23.66
CA GLU A 449 -1.60 -14.14 24.23
C GLU A 449 -1.01 -15.08 23.17
N VAL A 450 -1.50 -15.02 21.94
CA VAL A 450 -0.92 -15.82 20.84
C VAL A 450 0.51 -15.36 20.53
N ILE A 451 0.82 -14.07 20.71
CA ILE A 451 2.17 -13.52 20.58
C ILE A 451 3.04 -13.93 21.76
N GLU A 452 2.52 -13.82 23.00
CA GLU A 452 3.21 -14.29 24.20
C GLU A 452 3.66 -15.75 24.07
N ASN A 453 2.73 -16.63 23.69
CA ASN A 453 3.02 -18.05 23.51
C ASN A 453 4.04 -18.33 22.39
N ALA A 454 3.98 -17.54 21.31
CA ALA A 454 4.99 -17.62 20.25
C ALA A 454 6.38 -17.20 20.75
N LEU A 455 6.47 -16.13 21.53
CA LEU A 455 7.71 -15.64 22.13
C LEU A 455 8.28 -16.61 23.17
N LEU A 456 7.43 -17.15 24.05
CA LEU A 456 7.83 -18.19 25.04
C LEU A 456 8.42 -19.40 24.35
N GLY A 457 7.84 -19.86 23.23
CA GLY A 457 8.35 -20.99 22.48
C GLY A 457 9.64 -20.73 21.68
N LEU A 458 10.18 -19.51 21.70
CA LEU A 458 11.50 -19.13 21.16
C LEU A 458 12.51 -18.85 22.26
N SER A 459 12.04 -18.56 23.49
CA SER A 459 12.90 -18.15 24.61
C SER A 459 13.41 -19.34 25.44
N ASP A 460 12.89 -20.54 25.22
CA ASP A 460 13.30 -21.78 25.85
C ASP A 460 14.31 -22.52 24.96
#